data_40e7b511693e2527d80c6b65cfc89717
#
_entry.id   40e7b511693e2527d80c6b65cfc89717
#
_cell.length_a   1.000
_cell.length_b   1.000
_cell.length_c   1.000
_cell.angle_alpha   90.00
_cell.angle_beta   90.00
_cell.angle_gamma   90.00
#
_symmetry.space_group_name_H-M   'P 1'
#
loop_
_entity.id
_entity.type
_entity.pdbx_description
1 polymer ?
#
loop_
_entity_poly.entity_id
_entity_poly.type
_entity_poly.pdbx_seq_one_letter_code
_entity_poly.pdbx_strand_id
1 'polypeptide(L)'
;DVVSGWRVSRKDSALKRNLPSRMANWLISTISGIHLHDYGCSLKAYKKHVVKGIKLYGEMHRFIPIYASWQGGKVTEIPVNHHPRMHGSSKYGLERVVKVALDLMVVKFLASYSNKPIYVFGSFGLLSIALSLGAGLWAIYLKVIQHTSFISTPLPLLVVLTFITGVMSILMGLIAEIIMRTYYESQGKQVYLVKNTINISGN
;
A
#
# COMPACT_ATOMS: atom_id res chain seq x y z
N ASP A 1 20.98 -9.94 2.49
CA ASP A 1 20.92 -9.28 1.19
C ASP A 1 20.69 -7.77 1.33
N VAL A 2 19.94 -7.36 2.37
CA VAL A 2 19.75 -5.97 2.78
C VAL A 2 20.04 -5.82 4.26
N VAL A 3 20.86 -4.84 4.62
CA VAL A 3 21.16 -4.47 6.00
C VAL A 3 20.75 -3.03 6.21
N SER A 4 19.82 -2.78 7.13
CA SER A 4 19.35 -1.43 7.50
C SER A 4 19.98 -0.99 8.81
N GLY A 5 20.41 0.26 8.90
CA GLY A 5 20.87 0.82 10.17
C GLY A 5 19.69 1.10 11.11
N TRP A 6 19.84 0.76 12.37
CA TRP A 6 18.90 1.07 13.44
C TRP A 6 19.52 2.05 14.44
N ARG A 7 18.96 3.25 14.52
CA ARG A 7 19.40 4.29 15.46
C ARG A 7 18.78 4.03 16.83
N VAL A 8 19.42 3.20 17.64
CA VAL A 8 18.92 2.80 18.96
C VAL A 8 18.74 4.01 19.87
N SER A 9 19.76 4.88 19.96
CA SER A 9 19.73 6.08 20.80
C SER A 9 19.55 7.32 19.91
N ARG A 10 18.29 7.72 19.65
CA ARG A 10 17.99 8.95 18.94
C ARG A 10 18.09 10.15 19.87
N LYS A 11 19.01 11.05 19.59
CA LYS A 11 19.17 12.34 20.29
C LYS A 11 18.22 13.43 19.77
N ASP A 12 17.08 13.05 19.20
CA ASP A 12 16.06 13.96 18.68
C ASP A 12 14.98 14.25 19.73
N SER A 13 14.24 15.37 19.59
CA SER A 13 13.15 15.72 20.50
C SER A 13 12.06 14.63 20.54
N ALA A 14 11.70 14.18 21.74
CA ALA A 14 10.85 13.01 21.95
C ALA A 14 9.46 13.16 21.33
N LEU A 15 8.78 14.30 21.53
CA LEU A 15 7.41 14.52 21.09
C LEU A 15 7.30 14.89 19.60
N LYS A 16 8.17 15.77 19.09
CA LYS A 16 8.01 16.29 17.72
C LYS A 16 8.53 15.36 16.64
N ARG A 17 9.45 14.45 16.95
CA ARG A 17 10.11 13.60 15.93
C ARG A 17 10.07 12.11 16.23
N ASN A 18 10.21 11.68 17.47
CA ASN A 18 10.27 10.26 17.80
C ASN A 18 8.88 9.61 17.74
N LEU A 19 7.82 10.28 18.23
CA LEU A 19 6.47 9.73 18.21
C LEU A 19 5.94 9.54 16.78
N PRO A 20 5.93 10.55 15.89
CA PRO A 20 5.52 10.35 14.49
C PRO A 20 6.36 9.30 13.75
N SER A 21 7.66 9.23 14.03
CA SER A 21 8.54 8.23 13.44
C SER A 21 8.22 6.80 13.91
N ARG A 22 7.90 6.62 15.21
CA ARG A 22 7.47 5.31 15.73
C ARG A 22 6.15 4.86 15.14
N MET A 23 5.17 5.76 15.06
CA MET A 23 3.88 5.47 14.42
C MET A 23 4.06 5.09 12.95
N ALA A 24 4.88 5.85 12.20
CA ALA A 24 5.18 5.52 10.81
C ALA A 24 5.88 4.16 10.68
N ASN A 25 6.88 3.86 11.49
CA ASN A 25 7.57 2.58 11.45
C ASN A 25 6.65 1.42 11.82
N TRP A 26 5.80 1.58 12.83
CA TRP A 26 4.80 0.58 13.21
C TRP A 26 3.81 0.32 12.06
N LEU A 27 3.28 1.39 11.46
CA LEU A 27 2.36 1.29 10.32
C LEU A 27 3.02 0.57 9.14
N ILE A 28 4.27 0.95 8.81
CA ILE A 28 5.03 0.31 7.73
C ILE A 28 5.25 -1.17 8.03
N SER A 29 5.68 -1.52 9.25
CA SER A 29 5.91 -2.91 9.65
C SER A 29 4.64 -3.76 9.58
N THR A 30 3.51 -3.23 10.07
CA THR A 30 2.22 -3.93 10.09
C THR A 30 1.71 -4.17 8.66
N ILE A 31 1.80 -3.17 7.79
CA ILE A 31 1.27 -3.27 6.43
C ILE A 31 2.19 -4.09 5.53
N SER A 32 3.51 -3.96 5.67
CA SER A 32 4.48 -4.67 4.82
C SER A 32 4.77 -6.09 5.25
N GLY A 33 4.49 -6.44 6.50
CA GLY A 33 4.87 -7.71 7.12
C GLY A 33 6.36 -7.83 7.46
N ILE A 34 7.14 -6.75 7.31
CA ILE A 34 8.56 -6.72 7.59
C ILE A 34 8.79 -5.86 8.82
N HIS A 35 9.43 -6.42 9.84
CA HIS A 35 9.64 -5.73 11.10
C HIS A 35 11.04 -5.12 11.15
N LEU A 36 11.11 -3.79 10.97
CA LEU A 36 12.32 -3.00 11.17
C LEU A 36 12.02 -1.88 12.19
N HIS A 37 12.95 -1.63 13.09
CA HIS A 37 12.82 -0.56 14.07
C HIS A 37 13.00 0.83 13.46
N ASP A 38 13.74 0.96 12.36
CA ASP A 38 14.02 2.26 11.75
C ASP A 38 14.08 2.25 10.23
N TYR A 39 12.93 2.44 9.58
CA TYR A 39 12.84 2.61 8.13
C TYR A 39 13.47 3.93 7.64
N GLY A 40 13.54 4.92 8.51
CA GLY A 40 14.02 6.27 8.19
C GLY A 40 15.53 6.45 8.25
N CYS A 41 16.29 5.41 8.62
CA CYS A 41 17.75 5.49 8.60
C CYS A 41 18.26 5.51 7.15
N SER A 42 19.16 6.44 6.85
CA SER A 42 19.78 6.56 5.52
C SER A 42 20.92 5.56 5.33
N LEU A 43 21.51 5.06 6.41
CA LEU A 43 22.57 4.08 6.32
C LEU A 43 21.99 2.70 6.05
N LYS A 44 22.17 2.23 4.83
CA LYS A 44 21.70 0.92 4.38
C LYS A 44 22.69 0.33 3.40
N ALA A 45 22.89 -0.98 3.46
CA ALA A 45 23.70 -1.73 2.53
C ALA A 45 22.84 -2.74 1.77
N TYR A 46 23.11 -2.90 0.48
CA TYR A 46 22.32 -3.74 -0.42
C TYR A 46 23.25 -4.57 -1.30
N LYS A 47 22.91 -5.83 -1.52
CA LYS A 47 23.52 -6.59 -2.60
C LYS A 47 23.04 -6.08 -3.96
N LYS A 48 23.94 -5.97 -4.93
CA LYS A 48 23.67 -5.40 -6.26
C LYS A 48 22.48 -6.06 -6.97
N HIS A 49 22.34 -7.38 -6.88
CA HIS A 49 21.25 -8.11 -7.55
C HIS A 49 19.87 -7.76 -7.00
N VAL A 50 19.77 -7.38 -5.71
CA VAL A 50 18.53 -7.03 -5.05
C VAL A 50 18.00 -5.66 -5.49
N VAL A 51 18.91 -4.70 -5.76
CA VAL A 51 18.49 -3.31 -6.10
C VAL A 51 18.44 -3.07 -7.60
N LYS A 52 19.09 -3.89 -8.43
CA LYS A 52 19.23 -3.67 -9.88
C LYS A 52 17.87 -3.57 -10.62
N GLY A 53 16.83 -4.20 -10.11
CA GLY A 53 15.49 -4.21 -10.73
C GLY A 53 14.47 -3.24 -10.08
N ILE A 54 14.85 -2.55 -9.00
CA ILE A 54 13.92 -1.71 -8.26
C ILE A 54 13.87 -0.32 -8.91
N LYS A 55 12.72 0.06 -9.43
CA LYS A 55 12.43 1.43 -9.87
C LYS A 55 11.79 2.20 -8.73
N LEU A 56 12.42 3.29 -8.31
CA LEU A 56 11.98 4.11 -7.19
C LEU A 56 11.32 5.39 -7.71
N TYR A 57 10.17 5.73 -7.14
CA TYR A 57 9.44 6.97 -7.40
C TYR A 57 9.18 7.68 -6.07
N GLY A 58 9.31 9.01 -6.04
CA GLY A 58 9.03 9.81 -4.84
C GLY A 58 9.83 9.38 -3.60
N GLU A 59 9.16 9.28 -2.47
CA GLU A 59 9.76 8.89 -1.18
C GLU A 59 9.98 7.36 -1.02
N MET A 60 9.87 6.59 -2.10
CA MET A 60 9.96 5.11 -2.09
C MET A 60 11.31 4.57 -1.63
N HIS A 61 12.35 5.40 -1.56
CA HIS A 61 13.67 4.99 -1.04
C HIS A 61 13.63 4.38 0.37
N ARG A 62 12.58 4.66 1.16
CA ARG A 62 12.38 4.07 2.50
C ARG A 62 11.91 2.64 2.43
N PHE A 63 11.21 2.29 1.38
CA PHE A 63 10.57 0.99 1.19
C PHE A 63 11.46 0.00 0.42
N ILE A 64 12.70 0.37 0.06
CA ILE A 64 13.65 -0.54 -0.60
C ILE A 64 13.79 -1.88 0.16
N PRO A 65 13.92 -1.92 1.51
CA PRO A 65 13.97 -3.19 2.23
C PRO A 65 12.72 -4.05 2.02
N ILE A 66 11.56 -3.41 1.86
CA ILE A 66 10.28 -4.09 1.61
C ILE A 66 10.28 -4.71 0.21
N TYR A 67 10.63 -3.93 -0.81
CA TYR A 67 10.75 -4.45 -2.19
C TYR A 67 11.74 -5.59 -2.29
N ALA A 68 12.88 -5.45 -1.61
CA ALA A 68 13.91 -6.49 -1.57
C ALA A 68 13.38 -7.80 -0.96
N SER A 69 12.64 -7.71 0.14
CA SER A 69 12.04 -8.87 0.78
C SER A 69 10.97 -9.54 -0.09
N TRP A 70 10.14 -8.76 -0.79
CA TRP A 70 9.16 -9.32 -1.72
C TRP A 70 9.78 -10.03 -2.92
N GLN A 71 11.01 -9.65 -3.28
CA GLN A 71 11.83 -10.36 -4.28
C GLN A 71 12.59 -11.56 -3.69
N GLY A 72 12.27 -11.96 -2.46
CA GLY A 72 12.89 -13.09 -1.77
C GLY A 72 14.23 -12.76 -1.10
N GLY A 73 14.64 -11.50 -1.05
CA GLY A 73 15.85 -11.03 -0.35
C GLY A 73 15.68 -11.08 1.16
N LYS A 74 16.74 -11.48 1.88
CA LYS A 74 16.79 -11.46 3.34
C LYS A 74 17.11 -10.05 3.84
N VAL A 75 16.28 -9.53 4.76
CA VAL A 75 16.45 -8.20 5.36
C VAL A 75 16.81 -8.36 6.84
N THR A 76 17.80 -7.61 7.28
CA THR A 76 18.19 -7.51 8.70
C THR A 76 18.53 -6.08 9.06
N GLU A 77 18.67 -5.80 10.35
CA GLU A 77 19.10 -4.49 10.85
C GLU A 77 20.25 -4.62 11.83
N ILE A 78 21.05 -3.57 11.90
CA ILE A 78 22.16 -3.46 12.84
C ILE A 78 22.08 -2.12 13.59
N PRO A 79 22.46 -2.08 14.88
CA PRO A 79 22.52 -0.84 15.62
C PRO A 79 23.60 0.09 15.04
N VAL A 80 23.26 1.37 14.90
CA VAL A 80 24.18 2.41 14.43
C VAL A 80 24.18 3.63 15.33
N ASN A 81 25.31 4.30 15.45
CA ASN A 81 25.42 5.53 16.21
C ASN A 81 24.73 6.69 15.50
N HIS A 82 23.91 7.44 16.25
CA HIS A 82 23.24 8.63 15.75
C HIS A 82 23.92 9.90 16.27
N HIS A 83 24.44 10.70 15.37
CA HIS A 83 24.96 12.01 15.68
C HIS A 83 23.91 13.09 15.44
N PRO A 84 23.72 14.06 16.34
CA PRO A 84 22.84 15.20 16.12
C PRO A 84 23.34 16.02 14.92
N ARG A 85 22.41 16.66 14.21
CA ARG A 85 22.78 17.56 13.12
C ARG A 85 23.57 18.72 13.65
N MET A 86 24.69 19.01 13.02
CA MET A 86 25.53 20.18 13.36
C MET A 86 24.95 21.48 12.78
N HIS A 87 24.22 21.42 11.64
CA HIS A 87 23.66 22.59 10.96
C HIS A 87 22.24 22.29 10.40
N GLY A 88 21.40 23.33 10.36
CA GLY A 88 20.07 23.33 9.73
C GLY A 88 18.94 22.80 10.62
N SER A 89 17.71 23.24 10.30
CA SER A 89 16.48 22.79 10.96
C SER A 89 15.80 21.66 10.16
N SER A 90 14.98 20.86 10.84
CA SER A 90 14.18 19.81 10.16
C SER A 90 12.99 20.45 9.47
N LYS A 91 12.90 20.27 8.16
CA LYS A 91 11.75 20.72 7.35
C LYS A 91 10.53 19.79 7.42
N TYR A 92 10.57 18.74 8.25
CA TYR A 92 9.56 17.69 8.26
C TYR A 92 8.62 17.80 9.46
N GLY A 93 7.32 18.00 9.19
CA GLY A 93 6.23 18.03 10.15
C GLY A 93 5.32 16.78 10.10
N LEU A 94 4.14 16.87 10.71
CA LEU A 94 3.09 15.83 10.72
C LEU A 94 2.59 15.47 9.32
N GLU A 95 2.65 16.40 8.36
CA GLU A 95 2.34 16.19 6.94
C GLU A 95 3.08 14.98 6.33
N ARG A 96 4.27 14.68 6.83
CA ARG A 96 5.05 13.54 6.41
C ARG A 96 4.37 12.20 6.74
N VAL A 97 3.67 12.11 7.87
CA VAL A 97 2.99 10.86 8.27
C VAL A 97 1.91 10.52 7.24
N VAL A 98 1.15 11.53 6.82
CA VAL A 98 0.12 11.37 5.79
C VAL A 98 0.73 10.94 4.45
N LYS A 99 1.81 11.62 4.02
CA LYS A 99 2.52 11.26 2.78
C LYS A 99 3.05 9.82 2.84
N VAL A 100 3.69 9.43 3.94
CA VAL A 100 4.20 8.06 4.13
C VAL A 100 3.06 7.04 4.14
N ALA A 101 1.91 7.36 4.73
CA ALA A 101 0.76 6.48 4.76
C ALA A 101 0.18 6.27 3.33
N LEU A 102 0.07 7.35 2.54
CA LEU A 102 -0.37 7.28 1.15
C LEU A 102 0.61 6.48 0.28
N ASP A 103 1.92 6.77 0.39
CA ASP A 103 2.96 6.02 -0.32
C ASP A 103 2.92 4.53 0.05
N LEU A 104 2.69 4.22 1.32
CA LEU A 104 2.59 2.85 1.81
C LEU A 104 1.35 2.13 1.27
N MET A 105 0.21 2.83 1.15
CA MET A 105 -0.98 2.28 0.48
C MET A 105 -0.66 1.90 -0.97
N VAL A 106 0.01 2.79 -1.71
CA VAL A 106 0.44 2.51 -3.09
C VAL A 106 1.39 1.31 -3.14
N VAL A 107 2.39 1.29 -2.27
CA VAL A 107 3.36 0.20 -2.18
C VAL A 107 2.67 -1.14 -1.87
N LYS A 108 1.76 -1.16 -0.88
CA LYS A 108 0.99 -2.36 -0.52
C LYS A 108 0.06 -2.81 -1.64
N PHE A 109 -0.62 -1.87 -2.30
CA PHE A 109 -1.48 -2.16 -3.43
C PHE A 109 -0.68 -2.80 -4.58
N LEU A 110 0.44 -2.20 -4.96
CA LEU A 110 1.32 -2.74 -5.99
C LEU A 110 1.89 -4.11 -5.62
N ALA A 111 2.22 -4.35 -4.33
CA ALA A 111 2.73 -5.63 -3.89
C ALA A 111 1.71 -6.76 -3.90
N SER A 112 0.52 -6.46 -3.38
CA SER A 112 -0.48 -7.50 -3.11
C SER A 112 -1.45 -7.70 -4.26
N TYR A 113 -1.70 -6.65 -5.03
CA TYR A 113 -2.77 -6.62 -6.03
C TYR A 113 -2.33 -6.21 -7.43
N SER A 114 -1.02 -6.00 -7.68
CA SER A 114 -0.52 -5.62 -9.00
C SER A 114 -0.92 -6.62 -10.10
N ASN A 115 -1.03 -7.90 -9.76
CA ASN A 115 -1.38 -8.93 -10.74
C ASN A 115 -2.89 -9.02 -11.02
N LYS A 116 -3.74 -8.61 -10.06
CA LYS A 116 -5.20 -8.73 -10.17
C LYS A 116 -5.93 -7.64 -9.38
N PRO A 117 -5.84 -6.36 -9.78
CA PRO A 117 -6.50 -5.26 -9.09
C PRO A 117 -8.03 -5.37 -9.11
N ILE A 118 -8.60 -6.07 -10.09
CA ILE A 118 -10.04 -6.32 -10.20
C ILE A 118 -10.62 -7.00 -8.95
N TYR A 119 -9.83 -7.80 -8.22
CA TYR A 119 -10.33 -8.48 -7.02
C TYR A 119 -10.64 -7.50 -5.89
N VAL A 120 -9.89 -6.42 -5.74
CA VAL A 120 -10.14 -5.39 -4.71
C VAL A 120 -11.35 -4.56 -5.09
N PHE A 121 -11.31 -3.95 -6.26
CA PHE A 121 -12.38 -3.06 -6.72
C PHE A 121 -13.67 -3.81 -7.05
N GLY A 122 -13.55 -5.01 -7.63
CA GLY A 122 -14.68 -5.85 -7.97
C GLY A 122 -15.41 -6.38 -6.74
N SER A 123 -14.68 -6.86 -5.72
CA SER A 123 -15.31 -7.32 -4.47
C SER A 123 -16.02 -6.20 -3.73
N PHE A 124 -15.40 -5.01 -3.65
CA PHE A 124 -16.05 -3.83 -3.09
C PHE A 124 -17.28 -3.42 -3.90
N GLY A 125 -17.17 -3.47 -5.23
CA GLY A 125 -18.29 -3.15 -6.14
C GLY A 125 -19.46 -4.12 -5.98
N LEU A 126 -19.20 -5.43 -5.94
CA LEU A 126 -20.23 -6.43 -5.71
C LEU A 126 -20.91 -6.29 -4.35
N LEU A 127 -20.13 -6.01 -3.29
CA LEU A 127 -20.66 -5.74 -1.96
C LEU A 127 -21.58 -4.50 -1.97
N SER A 128 -21.17 -3.44 -2.64
CA SER A 128 -21.97 -2.20 -2.75
C SER A 128 -23.27 -2.45 -3.50
N ILE A 129 -23.25 -3.25 -4.57
CA ILE A 129 -24.46 -3.63 -5.31
C ILE A 129 -25.38 -4.49 -4.43
N ALA A 130 -24.82 -5.45 -3.69
CA ALA A 130 -25.59 -6.30 -2.78
C ALA A 130 -26.29 -5.46 -1.68
N LEU A 131 -25.57 -4.48 -1.11
CA LEU A 131 -26.15 -3.51 -0.15
C LEU A 131 -27.25 -2.67 -0.78
N SER A 132 -27.06 -2.23 -2.03
CA SER A 132 -28.08 -1.50 -2.78
C SER A 132 -29.36 -2.33 -2.96
N LEU A 133 -29.22 -3.58 -3.37
CA LEU A 133 -30.35 -4.49 -3.52
C LEU A 133 -31.08 -4.73 -2.19
N GLY A 134 -30.31 -4.96 -1.10
CA GLY A 134 -30.89 -5.12 0.24
C GLY A 134 -31.64 -3.88 0.72
N ALA A 135 -31.06 -2.70 0.53
CA ALA A 135 -31.70 -1.43 0.87
C ALA A 135 -32.97 -1.18 -0.02
N GLY A 136 -32.92 -1.56 -1.28
CA GLY A 136 -34.05 -1.48 -2.21
C GLY A 136 -35.22 -2.37 -1.79
N LEU A 137 -34.94 -3.62 -1.47
CA LEU A 137 -35.94 -4.56 -0.95
C LEU A 137 -36.56 -4.05 0.36
N TRP A 138 -35.72 -3.52 1.24
CA TRP A 138 -36.18 -2.92 2.48
C TRP A 138 -37.08 -1.69 2.25
N ALA A 139 -36.73 -0.83 1.31
CA ALA A 139 -37.54 0.32 0.93
C ALA A 139 -38.92 -0.08 0.37
N ILE A 140 -38.96 -1.14 -0.45
CA ILE A 140 -40.21 -1.71 -1.00
C ILE A 140 -41.05 -2.29 0.16
N TYR A 141 -40.45 -3.03 1.09
CA TYR A 141 -41.12 -3.58 2.26
C TYR A 141 -41.78 -2.49 3.08
N LEU A 142 -41.07 -1.38 3.41
CA LEU A 142 -41.62 -0.27 4.15
C LEU A 142 -42.80 0.39 3.41
N LYS A 143 -42.71 0.51 2.10
CA LYS A 143 -43.79 1.10 1.29
C LYS A 143 -45.04 0.23 1.28
N VAL A 144 -44.90 -1.08 1.11
CA VAL A 144 -46.04 -2.02 0.94
C VAL A 144 -46.67 -2.33 2.29
N ILE A 145 -45.88 -2.60 3.31
CA ILE A 145 -46.39 -3.06 4.62
C ILE A 145 -46.67 -1.91 5.56
N GLN A 146 -45.80 -0.89 5.61
CA GLN A 146 -45.96 0.23 6.52
C GLN A 146 -46.57 1.48 5.87
N HIS A 147 -46.92 1.43 4.60
CA HIS A 147 -47.47 2.55 3.83
C HIS A 147 -46.61 3.83 3.87
N THR A 148 -45.29 3.66 4.14
CA THR A 148 -44.33 4.76 4.22
C THR A 148 -43.98 5.27 2.84
N SER A 149 -44.05 6.60 2.59
CA SER A 149 -43.66 7.16 1.30
C SER A 149 -42.15 7.05 1.06
N PHE A 150 -41.74 6.80 -0.17
CA PHE A 150 -40.31 6.82 -0.55
C PHE A 150 -39.65 8.17 -0.28
N ILE A 151 -40.40 9.28 -0.31
CA ILE A 151 -39.87 10.62 -0.08
C ILE A 151 -39.56 10.85 1.41
N SER A 152 -40.27 10.15 2.32
CA SER A 152 -40.07 10.29 3.77
C SER A 152 -38.88 9.55 4.33
N THR A 153 -38.19 8.76 3.49
CA THR A 153 -37.03 7.98 3.90
C THR A 153 -35.82 8.25 2.98
N PRO A 154 -34.59 8.28 3.49
CA PRO A 154 -33.38 8.43 2.66
C PRO A 154 -33.01 7.19 1.87
N LEU A 155 -33.76 6.08 2.00
CA LEU A 155 -33.45 4.79 1.40
C LEU A 155 -33.33 4.83 -0.14
N PRO A 156 -34.22 5.47 -0.92
CA PRO A 156 -34.07 5.51 -2.37
C PRO A 156 -32.77 6.18 -2.82
N LEU A 157 -32.37 7.25 -2.12
CA LEU A 157 -31.08 7.92 -2.39
C LEU A 157 -29.91 6.99 -2.09
N LEU A 158 -29.96 6.29 -0.97
CA LEU A 158 -28.92 5.31 -0.57
C LEU A 158 -28.80 4.19 -1.59
N VAL A 159 -29.93 3.66 -2.09
CA VAL A 159 -29.97 2.63 -3.14
C VAL A 159 -29.23 3.09 -4.40
N VAL A 160 -29.58 4.29 -4.89
CA VAL A 160 -28.98 4.83 -6.12
C VAL A 160 -27.48 5.09 -5.92
N LEU A 161 -27.09 5.72 -4.80
CA LEU A 161 -25.69 6.03 -4.51
C LEU A 161 -24.84 4.76 -4.39
N THR A 162 -25.31 3.75 -3.64
CA THR A 162 -24.57 2.50 -3.47
C THR A 162 -24.50 1.67 -4.74
N PHE A 163 -25.55 1.70 -5.57
CA PHE A 163 -25.56 1.05 -6.89
C PHE A 163 -24.53 1.68 -7.83
N ILE A 164 -24.57 3.01 -7.99
CA ILE A 164 -23.61 3.73 -8.84
C ILE A 164 -22.19 3.51 -8.33
N THR A 165 -21.94 3.59 -7.03
CA THR A 165 -20.63 3.34 -6.42
C THR A 165 -20.14 1.93 -6.75
N GLY A 166 -21.02 0.93 -6.69
CA GLY A 166 -20.70 -0.45 -7.03
C GLY A 166 -20.28 -0.62 -8.49
N VAL A 167 -21.07 -0.09 -9.42
CA VAL A 167 -20.76 -0.13 -10.86
C VAL A 167 -19.44 0.60 -11.15
N MET A 168 -19.26 1.82 -10.62
CA MET A 168 -18.04 2.59 -10.83
C MET A 168 -16.81 1.90 -10.26
N SER A 169 -16.94 1.21 -9.12
CA SER A 169 -15.84 0.44 -8.55
C SER A 169 -15.43 -0.73 -9.44
N ILE A 170 -16.38 -1.47 -10.01
CA ILE A 170 -16.09 -2.56 -10.94
C ILE A 170 -15.39 -2.04 -12.20
N LEU A 171 -15.89 -0.95 -12.79
CA LEU A 171 -15.26 -0.32 -13.96
C LEU A 171 -13.83 0.16 -13.66
N MET A 172 -13.62 0.75 -12.49
CA MET A 172 -12.28 1.15 -12.04
C MET A 172 -11.34 -0.04 -11.91
N GLY A 173 -11.85 -1.17 -11.41
CA GLY A 173 -11.09 -2.43 -11.34
C GLY A 173 -10.68 -2.95 -12.72
N LEU A 174 -11.57 -2.91 -13.69
CA LEU A 174 -11.27 -3.29 -15.08
C LEU A 174 -10.21 -2.37 -15.71
N ILE A 175 -10.34 -1.06 -15.53
CA ILE A 175 -9.35 -0.09 -16.03
C ILE A 175 -7.99 -0.35 -15.38
N ALA A 176 -7.94 -0.54 -14.06
CA ALA A 176 -6.72 -0.85 -13.35
C ALA A 176 -6.06 -2.14 -13.87
N GLU A 177 -6.84 -3.18 -14.14
CA GLU A 177 -6.35 -4.44 -14.71
C GLU A 177 -5.71 -4.23 -16.09
N ILE A 178 -6.36 -3.48 -16.98
CA ILE A 178 -5.85 -3.18 -18.32
C ILE A 178 -4.54 -2.38 -18.22
N ILE A 179 -4.51 -1.33 -17.38
CA ILE A 179 -3.32 -0.51 -17.18
C ILE A 179 -2.14 -1.36 -16.66
N MET A 180 -2.39 -2.25 -15.71
CA MET A 180 -1.34 -3.11 -15.17
C MET A 180 -0.80 -4.08 -16.22
N ARG A 181 -1.64 -4.71 -17.02
CA ARG A 181 -1.23 -5.59 -18.12
C ARG A 181 -0.38 -4.83 -19.13
N THR A 182 -0.88 -3.68 -19.61
CA THR A 182 -0.14 -2.82 -20.53
C THR A 182 1.23 -2.40 -19.97
N TYR A 183 1.29 -2.08 -18.67
CA TYR A 183 2.54 -1.72 -18.00
C TYR A 183 3.57 -2.86 -17.99
N TYR A 184 3.15 -4.10 -17.69
CA TYR A 184 4.05 -5.25 -17.70
C TYR A 184 4.50 -5.60 -19.12
N GLU A 185 3.60 -5.63 -20.09
CA GLU A 185 3.88 -5.91 -21.48
C GLU A 185 4.82 -4.88 -22.10
N SER A 186 4.56 -3.59 -21.91
CA SER A 186 5.39 -2.51 -22.47
C SER A 186 6.83 -2.49 -21.93
N GLN A 187 7.07 -3.05 -20.74
CA GLN A 187 8.40 -3.10 -20.13
C GLN A 187 9.10 -4.44 -20.30
N GLY A 188 8.47 -5.42 -20.94
CA GLY A 188 9.01 -6.79 -21.05
C GLY A 188 9.30 -7.43 -19.69
N LYS A 189 8.58 -7.00 -18.64
CA LYS A 189 8.78 -7.52 -17.29
C LYS A 189 8.14 -8.88 -17.15
N GLN A 190 8.92 -9.85 -16.70
CA GLN A 190 8.40 -11.15 -16.30
C GLN A 190 7.64 -11.03 -14.97
N VAL A 191 6.52 -11.75 -14.87
CA VAL A 191 5.67 -11.80 -13.67
C VAL A 191 6.34 -12.59 -12.53
N TYR A 192 7.40 -13.32 -12.83
CA TYR A 192 8.15 -14.16 -11.89
C TYR A 192 9.64 -13.84 -11.94
N LEU A 193 10.33 -14.09 -10.83
CA LEU A 193 11.78 -13.97 -10.72
C LEU A 193 12.37 -15.38 -10.58
N VAL A 194 13.28 -15.72 -11.49
CA VAL A 194 14.04 -16.98 -11.40
C VAL A 194 15.18 -16.77 -10.41
N LYS A 195 15.16 -17.49 -9.30
CA LYS A 195 16.21 -17.43 -8.28
C LYS A 195 17.40 -18.31 -8.65
N ASN A 196 17.15 -19.55 -9.06
CA ASN A 196 18.16 -20.53 -9.46
C ASN A 196 17.62 -21.37 -10.60
N THR A 197 18.47 -21.69 -11.54
CA THR A 197 18.22 -22.70 -12.60
C THR A 197 19.02 -23.95 -12.30
N ILE A 198 18.37 -25.12 -12.31
CA ILE A 198 19.01 -26.41 -12.10
C ILE A 198 18.81 -27.22 -13.39
N ASN A 199 19.90 -27.72 -13.96
CA ASN A 199 19.91 -28.55 -15.19
C ASN A 199 19.33 -27.89 -16.44
N ILE A 200 19.34 -26.56 -16.52
CA ILE A 200 19.00 -25.80 -17.72
C ILE A 200 20.31 -25.18 -18.22
N SER A 201 20.93 -25.75 -19.25
CA SER A 201 21.97 -25.08 -19.99
C SER A 201 21.34 -23.88 -20.70
N GLY A 202 21.71 -22.69 -20.27
CA GLY A 202 21.29 -21.46 -20.95
C GLY A 202 21.87 -21.44 -22.38
N ASN A 203 20.99 -21.32 -23.34
CA ASN A 203 21.33 -20.81 -24.67
C ASN A 203 21.44 -19.29 -24.59
#